data_cde9269c8af7c4d857419651b28bd460
#
_entry.id   cde9269c8af7c4d857419651b28bd460
#
_cell.length_a   1.000
_cell.length_b   1.000
_cell.length_c   1.000
_cell.angle_alpha   90.00
_cell.angle_beta   90.00
_cell.angle_gamma   90.00
#
_symmetry.space_group_name_H-M   'P 1'
#
loop_
_entity.id
_entity.type
_entity.pdbx_description
1 polymer ?
#
loop_
_entity_poly.entity_id
_entity_poly.type
_entity_poly.pdbx_seq_one_letter_code
_entity_poly.pdbx_strand_id
1 'polypeptide(L)'
;VNVKFSDTISLPPAEIFDAIVDHVKMSKYFISGANSSIVEGRKIMWEWADENAEEEIHVHKVEQDKLIEFEWSATGKPTTTVISLEPADTGKTKITIQESEWDNDEQGGKYAMQQMRGWTDFFNSLKAYLLFNVNLRTGERL
;
A
#
# COMPACT_ATOMS: atom_id res chain seq x y z
N VAL A 1 -11.74 -4.58 -14.98
CA VAL A 1 -10.44 -5.21 -14.71
C VAL A 1 -9.97 -4.80 -13.33
N ASN A 2 -9.61 -5.78 -12.52
CA ASN A 2 -9.17 -5.58 -11.14
C ASN A 2 -7.78 -6.14 -10.92
N VAL A 3 -7.11 -5.63 -9.89
CA VAL A 3 -5.83 -6.16 -9.41
C VAL A 3 -6.06 -6.87 -8.10
N LYS A 4 -5.44 -8.04 -7.94
CA LYS A 4 -5.39 -8.74 -6.66
C LYS A 4 -3.99 -9.34 -6.48
N PHE A 5 -3.35 -8.96 -5.39
CA PHE A 5 -2.02 -9.42 -5.01
C PHE A 5 -2.11 -10.02 -3.60
N SER A 6 -1.46 -11.17 -3.37
CA SER A 6 -1.37 -11.76 -2.04
C SER A 6 0.00 -12.36 -1.82
N ASP A 7 0.54 -12.16 -0.63
CA ASP A 7 1.77 -12.81 -0.18
C ASP A 7 1.86 -12.74 1.35
N THR A 8 2.86 -13.36 1.93
CA THR A 8 3.02 -13.47 3.38
C THR A 8 4.29 -12.79 3.87
N ILE A 9 4.22 -12.27 5.10
CA ILE A 9 5.39 -11.78 5.85
C ILE A 9 5.42 -12.53 7.18
N SER A 10 6.63 -12.92 7.63
CA SER A 10 6.83 -13.65 8.89
C SER A 10 6.84 -12.68 10.08
N LEU A 11 5.74 -11.99 10.28
CA LEU A 11 5.48 -11.05 11.38
C LEU A 11 4.00 -11.09 11.73
N PRO A 12 3.62 -10.68 12.96
CA PRO A 12 2.22 -10.60 13.34
C PRO A 12 1.52 -9.41 12.64
N PRO A 13 0.19 -9.49 12.48
CA PRO A 13 -0.57 -8.43 11.79
C PRO A 13 -0.37 -7.02 12.36
N ALA A 14 -0.24 -6.90 13.69
CA ALA A 14 -0.12 -5.60 14.34
C ALA A 14 1.11 -4.81 13.87
N GLU A 15 2.25 -5.48 13.70
CA GLU A 15 3.48 -4.82 13.24
C GLU A 15 3.37 -4.36 11.79
N ILE A 16 2.75 -5.18 10.96
CA ILE A 16 2.55 -4.87 9.53
C ILE A 16 1.54 -3.71 9.40
N PHE A 17 0.44 -3.81 10.12
CA PHE A 17 -0.60 -2.77 10.11
C PHE A 17 -0.03 -1.41 10.53
N ASP A 18 0.73 -1.39 11.62
CA ASP A 18 1.35 -0.16 12.13
C ASP A 18 2.29 0.46 11.09
N ALA A 19 3.08 -0.34 10.39
CA ALA A 19 3.99 0.13 9.34
C ALA A 19 3.25 0.71 8.13
N ILE A 20 2.00 0.32 7.90
CA ILE A 20 1.18 0.86 6.80
C ILE A 20 0.47 2.14 7.23
N VAL A 21 -0.14 2.16 8.43
CA VAL A 21 -0.94 3.33 8.85
C VAL A 21 -0.09 4.50 9.34
N ASP A 22 1.05 4.24 9.95
CA ASP A 22 1.94 5.29 10.44
C ASP A 22 2.72 5.91 9.28
N HIS A 23 2.47 7.20 8.97
CA HIS A 23 3.10 7.84 7.82
C HIS A 23 4.61 8.00 7.95
N VAL A 24 5.14 8.12 9.16
CA VAL A 24 6.59 8.19 9.38
C VAL A 24 7.24 6.86 9.00
N LYS A 25 6.65 5.73 9.41
CA LYS A 25 7.12 4.41 9.01
C LYS A 25 6.95 4.18 7.51
N MET A 26 5.80 4.54 6.96
CA MET A 26 5.56 4.41 5.52
C MET A 26 6.57 5.22 4.69
N SER A 27 7.07 6.33 5.21
CA SER A 27 8.11 7.12 4.53
C SER A 27 9.48 6.43 4.47
N LYS A 28 9.64 5.34 5.19
CA LYS A 28 10.87 4.53 5.16
C LYS A 28 10.91 3.52 4.03
N TYR A 29 9.79 3.30 3.32
CA TYR A 29 9.75 2.28 2.28
C TYR A 29 8.87 2.58 1.07
N PHE A 30 7.91 3.47 1.16
CA PHE A 30 6.95 3.68 0.06
C PHE A 30 6.82 5.13 -0.38
N ILE A 31 6.38 6.02 0.51
CA ILE A 31 6.21 7.46 0.22
C ILE A 31 7.44 8.25 0.68
N SER A 32 7.61 9.47 0.19
CA SER A 32 8.60 10.40 0.75
C SER A 32 8.02 11.20 1.90
N GLY A 33 6.70 11.38 1.95
CA GLY A 33 6.02 12.08 3.02
C GLY A 33 4.52 12.07 2.88
N ALA A 34 3.84 12.43 3.95
CA ALA A 34 2.39 12.62 3.98
C ALA A 34 2.04 13.65 5.04
N ASN A 35 0.88 14.30 4.88
CA ASN A 35 0.41 15.27 5.88
C ASN A 35 -0.30 14.62 7.07
N SER A 36 -0.49 13.31 7.06
CA SER A 36 -1.14 12.57 8.15
C SER A 36 -0.90 11.08 8.02
N SER A 37 -0.98 10.36 9.13
CA SER A 37 -1.15 8.92 9.14
C SER A 37 -2.55 8.54 8.63
N ILE A 38 -2.74 7.26 8.29
CA ILE A 38 -4.03 6.77 7.78
C ILE A 38 -5.04 6.77 8.93
N VAL A 39 -6.11 7.54 8.75
CA VAL A 39 -7.20 7.68 9.73
C VAL A 39 -8.51 7.62 8.96
N GLU A 40 -9.44 6.79 9.42
CA GLU A 40 -10.74 6.62 8.79
C GLU A 40 -11.46 7.96 8.62
N GLY A 41 -12.00 8.19 7.43
CA GLY A 41 -12.72 9.40 7.06
C GLY A 41 -11.85 10.58 6.65
N ARG A 42 -10.53 10.46 6.71
CA ARG A 42 -9.62 11.56 6.40
C ARG A 42 -9.17 11.52 4.96
N LYS A 43 -9.01 12.71 4.36
CA LYS A 43 -8.32 12.89 3.09
C LYS A 43 -6.86 13.22 3.39
N ILE A 44 -5.93 12.50 2.75
CA ILE A 44 -4.51 12.57 3.03
C ILE A 44 -3.76 12.75 1.73
N MET A 45 -2.72 13.59 1.72
CA MET A 45 -1.84 13.74 0.58
C MET A 45 -0.60 12.87 0.77
N TRP A 46 -0.37 11.93 -0.14
CA TRP A 46 0.86 11.16 -0.23
C TRP A 46 1.78 11.76 -1.29
N GLU A 47 3.06 11.85 -0.98
CA GLU A 47 4.07 12.42 -1.87
C GLU A 47 5.17 11.41 -2.18
N TRP A 48 5.64 11.43 -3.44
CA TRP A 48 6.80 10.69 -3.91
C TRP A 48 7.75 11.68 -4.56
N ALA A 49 8.71 12.19 -3.76
CA ALA A 49 9.65 13.22 -4.22
C ALA A 49 10.56 12.71 -5.34
N ASP A 50 10.95 11.43 -5.32
CA ASP A 50 11.77 10.81 -6.35
C ASP A 50 11.09 10.73 -7.71
N GLU A 51 9.77 10.75 -7.75
CA GLU A 51 8.97 10.73 -8.97
C GLU A 51 8.32 12.09 -9.27
N ASN A 52 8.55 13.08 -8.42
CA ASN A 52 7.88 14.38 -8.47
C ASN A 52 6.36 14.22 -8.60
N ALA A 53 5.80 13.35 -7.76
CA ALA A 53 4.39 12.98 -7.81
C ALA A 53 3.73 13.12 -6.44
N GLU A 54 2.43 13.35 -6.44
CA GLU A 54 1.60 13.33 -5.24
C GLU A 54 0.21 12.82 -5.58
N GLU A 55 -0.44 12.19 -4.60
CA GLU A 55 -1.79 11.67 -4.74
C GLU A 55 -2.60 11.94 -3.46
N GLU A 56 -3.83 12.41 -3.64
CA GLU A 56 -4.77 12.49 -2.54
C GLU A 56 -5.45 11.13 -2.36
N ILE A 57 -5.45 10.62 -1.13
CA ILE A 57 -6.19 9.43 -0.78
C ILE A 57 -7.33 9.80 0.16
N HIS A 58 -8.48 9.17 -0.05
CA HIS A 58 -9.64 9.31 0.81
C HIS A 58 -9.83 7.99 1.56
N VAL A 59 -9.55 8.00 2.85
CA VAL A 59 -9.62 6.78 3.68
C VAL A 59 -11.07 6.53 4.05
N HIS A 60 -11.64 5.43 3.55
CA HIS A 60 -13.03 5.07 3.78
C HIS A 60 -13.22 4.23 5.04
N LYS A 61 -12.31 3.28 5.28
CA LYS A 61 -12.47 2.33 6.37
C LYS A 61 -11.12 1.88 6.92
N VAL A 62 -11.04 1.77 8.24
CA VAL A 62 -9.89 1.21 8.93
C VAL A 62 -10.39 0.28 10.02
N GLU A 63 -9.97 -0.98 9.97
CA GLU A 63 -10.19 -1.95 11.04
C GLU A 63 -8.83 -2.34 11.61
N GLN A 64 -8.64 -2.14 12.89
CA GLN A 64 -7.37 -2.36 13.57
C GLN A 64 -6.79 -3.74 13.27
N ASP A 65 -5.56 -3.77 12.76
CA ASP A 65 -4.79 -4.97 12.41
C ASP A 65 -5.41 -5.88 11.33
N LYS A 66 -6.45 -5.40 10.62
CA LYS A 66 -7.20 -6.23 9.67
C LYS A 66 -7.39 -5.64 8.30
N LEU A 67 -7.74 -4.34 8.20
CA LEU A 67 -8.18 -3.80 6.92
C LEU A 67 -8.01 -2.30 6.82
N ILE A 68 -7.60 -1.87 5.63
CA ILE A 68 -7.55 -0.46 5.24
C ILE A 68 -8.18 -0.36 3.85
N GLU A 69 -9.16 0.53 3.71
CA GLU A 69 -9.80 0.81 2.43
C GLU A 69 -9.70 2.29 2.11
N PHE A 70 -9.22 2.61 0.92
CA PHE A 70 -9.15 4.00 0.47
C PHE A 70 -9.44 4.13 -1.02
N GLU A 71 -9.83 5.34 -1.42
CA GLU A 71 -10.02 5.72 -2.81
C GLU A 71 -8.95 6.70 -3.23
N TRP A 72 -8.44 6.55 -4.44
CA TRP A 72 -7.51 7.48 -5.07
C TRP A 72 -7.68 7.45 -6.58
N SER A 73 -6.98 8.37 -7.27
CA SER A 73 -7.01 8.47 -8.73
C SER A 73 -5.60 8.35 -9.33
N ALA A 74 -4.83 7.36 -8.86
CA ALA A 74 -3.43 7.18 -9.27
C ALA A 74 -3.25 6.96 -10.78
N THR A 75 -4.26 6.42 -11.44
CA THR A 75 -4.23 6.21 -12.91
C THR A 75 -5.08 7.24 -13.69
N GLY A 76 -5.57 8.27 -13.00
CA GLY A 76 -6.39 9.30 -13.60
C GLY A 76 -7.90 9.11 -13.43
N LYS A 77 -8.31 7.93 -12.99
CA LYS A 77 -9.72 7.62 -12.63
C LYS A 77 -9.78 7.10 -11.21
N PRO A 78 -10.87 7.38 -10.48
CA PRO A 78 -11.03 6.85 -9.11
C PRO A 78 -11.04 5.33 -9.10
N THR A 79 -10.24 4.76 -8.21
CA THR A 79 -10.26 3.34 -7.89
C THR A 79 -10.30 3.17 -6.39
N THR A 80 -10.82 2.04 -5.93
CA THR A 80 -10.82 1.67 -4.51
C THR A 80 -9.76 0.62 -4.27
N THR A 81 -8.92 0.86 -3.28
CA THR A 81 -7.90 -0.10 -2.83
C THR A 81 -8.26 -0.63 -1.45
N VAL A 82 -8.17 -1.94 -1.30
CA VAL A 82 -8.38 -2.62 -0.01
C VAL A 82 -7.13 -3.42 0.32
N ILE A 83 -6.54 -3.12 1.46
CA ILE A 83 -5.41 -3.87 2.01
C ILE A 83 -5.95 -4.67 3.20
N SER A 84 -5.87 -6.00 3.12
CA SER A 84 -6.37 -6.89 4.16
C SER A 84 -5.22 -7.68 4.77
N LEU A 85 -5.27 -7.87 6.08
CA LEU A 85 -4.31 -8.65 6.84
C LEU A 85 -5.03 -9.78 7.55
N GLU A 86 -4.53 -11.00 7.44
CA GLU A 86 -5.06 -12.13 8.19
C GLU A 86 -3.95 -13.06 8.65
N PRO A 87 -4.06 -13.64 9.86
CA PRO A 87 -3.09 -14.63 10.30
C PRO A 87 -3.03 -15.79 9.31
N ALA A 88 -1.83 -16.21 8.96
CA ALA A 88 -1.60 -17.40 8.14
C ALA A 88 -1.09 -18.51 9.05
N ASP A 89 0.14 -19.01 8.82
CA ASP A 89 0.77 -19.95 9.76
C ASP A 89 1.27 -19.21 11.01
N THR A 90 1.73 -19.97 12.01
CA THR A 90 2.26 -19.39 13.25
C THR A 90 3.33 -18.32 12.97
N GLY A 91 3.07 -17.11 13.48
CA GLY A 91 3.98 -15.98 13.32
C GLY A 91 4.02 -15.37 11.94
N LYS A 92 3.08 -15.72 11.06
CA LYS A 92 2.98 -15.17 9.70
C LYS A 92 1.66 -14.49 9.47
N THR A 93 1.68 -13.50 8.59
CA THR A 93 0.49 -12.76 8.16
C THR A 93 0.39 -12.79 6.64
N LYS A 94 -0.79 -13.10 6.13
CA LYS A 94 -1.13 -12.96 4.72
C LYS A 94 -1.63 -11.55 4.47
N ILE A 95 -1.03 -10.88 3.49
CA ILE A 95 -1.43 -9.55 3.05
C ILE A 95 -2.08 -9.72 1.69
N THR A 96 -3.29 -9.17 1.54
CA THR A 96 -3.98 -9.14 0.26
C THR A 96 -4.24 -7.69 -0.10
N ILE A 97 -3.88 -7.30 -1.33
CA ILE A 97 -4.11 -5.96 -1.84
C ILE A 97 -4.98 -6.11 -3.08
N GLN A 98 -6.12 -5.43 -3.06
CA GLN A 98 -7.05 -5.41 -4.19
C GLN A 98 -7.28 -3.98 -4.60
N GLU A 99 -7.23 -3.71 -5.90
CA GLU A 99 -7.58 -2.40 -6.43
C GLU A 99 -8.56 -2.58 -7.59
N SER A 100 -9.63 -1.80 -7.59
CA SER A 100 -10.73 -1.87 -8.55
C SER A 100 -11.40 -0.50 -8.68
N GLU A 101 -12.01 -0.15 -9.79
CA GLU A 101 -12.19 -0.97 -10.98
C GLU A 101 -11.76 -0.16 -12.20
N TRP A 102 -11.17 -0.79 -13.20
CA TRP A 102 -10.89 -0.16 -14.49
C TRP A 102 -11.81 -0.78 -15.56
N ASP A 103 -11.99 -0.03 -16.66
CA ASP A 103 -12.78 -0.51 -17.79
C ASP A 103 -12.17 -1.79 -18.40
N ASN A 104 -13.02 -2.65 -18.93
CA ASN A 104 -12.60 -3.89 -19.60
C ASN A 104 -12.18 -3.59 -21.04
N ASP A 105 -11.09 -2.83 -21.20
CA ASP A 105 -10.53 -2.48 -22.49
C ASP A 105 -8.99 -2.49 -22.40
N GLU A 106 -8.32 -2.14 -23.48
CA GLU A 106 -6.87 -2.14 -23.55
C GLU A 106 -6.25 -1.18 -22.53
N GLN A 107 -6.82 0.01 -22.40
CA GLN A 107 -6.30 1.00 -21.44
C GLN A 107 -6.50 0.57 -19.99
N GLY A 108 -7.65 -0.01 -19.68
CA GLY A 108 -7.90 -0.56 -18.34
C GLY A 108 -6.94 -1.68 -17.99
N GLY A 109 -6.64 -2.55 -18.96
CA GLY A 109 -5.64 -3.60 -18.79
C GLY A 109 -4.24 -3.05 -18.51
N LYS A 110 -3.85 -1.99 -19.21
CA LYS A 110 -2.55 -1.33 -18.97
C LYS A 110 -2.46 -0.74 -17.59
N TYR A 111 -3.51 -0.06 -17.13
CA TYR A 111 -3.55 0.50 -15.78
C TYR A 111 -3.47 -0.59 -14.72
N ALA A 112 -4.20 -1.68 -14.91
CA ALA A 112 -4.16 -2.82 -13.98
C ALA A 112 -2.74 -3.41 -13.89
N MET A 113 -2.06 -3.59 -15.01
CA MET A 113 -0.68 -4.10 -15.03
C MET A 113 0.27 -3.14 -14.31
N GLN A 114 0.15 -1.85 -14.56
CA GLN A 114 0.95 -0.82 -13.90
C GLN A 114 0.76 -0.86 -12.39
N GLN A 115 -0.48 -0.96 -11.92
CA GLN A 115 -0.79 -0.99 -10.50
C GLN A 115 -0.37 -2.31 -9.84
N MET A 116 -0.47 -3.44 -10.55
CA MET A 116 0.04 -4.71 -10.04
C MET A 116 1.56 -4.63 -9.78
N ARG A 117 2.30 -4.02 -10.70
CA ARG A 117 3.74 -3.79 -10.50
C ARG A 117 3.98 -2.90 -9.28
N GLY A 118 3.24 -1.81 -9.17
CA GLY A 118 3.36 -0.89 -8.04
C GLY A 118 3.06 -1.56 -6.70
N TRP A 119 2.02 -2.38 -6.63
CA TRP A 119 1.68 -3.10 -5.39
C TRP A 119 2.67 -4.20 -5.05
N THR A 120 3.26 -4.85 -6.06
CA THR A 120 4.34 -5.81 -5.84
C THR A 120 5.57 -5.11 -5.26
N ASP A 121 5.94 -3.96 -5.81
CA ASP A 121 7.05 -3.14 -5.28
C ASP A 121 6.77 -2.66 -3.86
N PHE A 122 5.54 -2.22 -3.59
CA PHE A 122 5.10 -1.83 -2.25
C PHE A 122 5.31 -2.97 -1.25
N PHE A 123 4.83 -4.16 -1.60
CA PHE A 123 4.95 -5.33 -0.72
C PHE A 123 6.40 -5.69 -0.44
N ASN A 124 7.22 -5.75 -1.49
CA ASN A 124 8.64 -6.09 -1.34
C ASN A 124 9.38 -5.04 -0.51
N SER A 125 9.06 -3.77 -0.71
CA SER A 125 9.65 -2.67 0.05
C SER A 125 9.23 -2.69 1.52
N LEU A 126 7.97 -2.97 1.80
CA LEU A 126 7.46 -3.15 3.16
C LEU A 126 8.17 -4.32 3.87
N LYS A 127 8.29 -5.44 3.19
CA LYS A 127 8.98 -6.62 3.72
C LYS A 127 10.45 -6.34 4.01
N ALA A 128 11.15 -5.66 3.10
CA ALA A 128 12.55 -5.29 3.29
C ALA A 128 12.73 -4.34 4.47
N TYR A 129 11.83 -3.37 4.62
CA TYR A 129 11.85 -2.46 5.75
C TYR A 129 11.65 -3.19 7.07
N LEU A 130 10.61 -4.01 7.15
CA LEU A 130 10.24 -4.68 8.41
C LEU A 130 11.23 -5.77 8.84
N LEU A 131 11.72 -6.58 7.90
CA LEU A 131 12.58 -7.73 8.22
C LEU A 131 14.07 -7.40 8.18
N PHE A 132 14.48 -6.43 7.34
CA PHE A 132 15.89 -6.18 7.08
C PHE A 132 16.34 -4.75 7.36
N ASN A 133 15.39 -3.87 7.71
CA ASN A 133 15.65 -2.45 8.00
C ASN A 133 16.37 -1.75 6.83
N VAL A 134 15.88 -2.00 5.62
CA VAL A 134 16.39 -1.44 4.38
C VAL A 134 15.28 -0.68 3.67
N ASN A 135 15.61 0.50 3.12
CA ASN A 135 14.74 1.21 2.19
C ASN A 135 15.10 0.78 0.78
N LEU A 136 14.27 -0.06 0.14
CA LEU A 136 14.55 -0.55 -1.22
C LEU A 136 14.49 0.56 -2.28
N ARG A 137 13.72 1.62 -2.07
CA ARG A 137 13.60 2.71 -3.04
C ARG A 137 14.91 3.50 -3.16
N THR A 138 15.63 3.65 -2.06
CA THR A 138 16.92 4.36 -2.02
C THR A 138 18.11 3.41 -2.03
N GLY A 139 17.89 2.14 -1.65
CA GLY A 139 18.95 1.16 -1.46
C GLY A 139 19.71 1.33 -0.15
N GLU A 140 19.21 2.18 0.76
CA GLU A 140 19.92 2.50 2.00
C GLU A 140 19.49 1.59 3.15
N ARG A 141 20.45 1.26 3.99
CA ARG A 141 20.16 0.67 5.30
C ARG A 141 19.68 1.76 6.24
N LEU A 142 18.67 1.45 7.00
CA LEU A 142 18.06 2.39 7.94
C LEU A 142 18.60 2.24 9.35
#